data_6498064844a66aeca5080dff10bbdeec
#
_entry.id   6498064844a66aeca5080dff10bbdeec
#
_cell.length_a   1.000
_cell.length_b   1.000
_cell.length_c   1.000
_cell.angle_alpha   90.00
_cell.angle_beta   90.00
_cell.angle_gamma   90.00
#
_symmetry.space_group_name_H-M   'P 1'
#
loop_
_entity.id
_entity.type
_entity.pdbx_description
1 polymer ?
#
loop_
_entity_poly.entity_id
_entity_poly.type
_entity_poly.pdbx_seq_one_letter_code
_entity_poly.pdbx_strand_id
1 'polypeptide(L)'
;MAMNHQGMHSGHHDYTPLLIAFLAVAGGVLLGMIAAIGNPILLIGTIALFAMAILAFAPRLLFWAVLAGGLVVAGLIRLYLPQLQAFRWLVAAGAIALPFMLAFHAMFSHRQGESTSFPSFLIWAAAFVAYSALSAFILSHGWASAILGLKDYFQVWGLLPAFLLLPARPDFRKTLLTLVLAIGVIQVPFALHQYFFLAPLRAGIPSVMPADIVAGTFGGDMNGGGNNAAMAAYQFFCIAIVLGLWKNGLLGVRRMLALTACLAVPVFLNETKVSFVFAVLVFVVVYWNEIRQNPLRFIQAGVIFVAILATFVMFYVFVAENTDRIHGLDQYLDLLVEHNLFRGYGTYQLNRATTLTFWFSEHVPRDLFHALVGHGLTQTREASAFVDIGTTLAARRYAGMGIGVTALSGLLWEVGLIGAGLVIALFVSAFRLAGKLARECRDEPIRQAFIKGTQAGIAVTVLSLAHKSLFMFEVTYQVFVILLLGYLAYEFKQFRSAETRQPAVIG
;
A
#
# COMPACT_ATOMS: atom_id res chain seq x y z
N MET A 1 16.84 58.06 44.17
CA MET A 1 16.46 56.88 44.95
C MET A 1 15.99 55.84 43.97
N ALA A 2 16.89 54.99 43.50
CA ALA A 2 16.62 53.96 42.47
C ALA A 2 16.55 52.60 43.19
N MET A 3 15.38 52.00 43.24
CA MET A 3 15.18 50.66 43.79
C MET A 3 15.59 49.61 42.76
N ASN A 4 16.67 48.89 43.09
CA ASN A 4 17.14 47.73 42.38
C ASN A 4 16.20 46.54 42.62
N HIS A 5 15.40 46.13 41.65
CA HIS A 5 14.68 44.85 41.65
C HIS A 5 15.66 43.76 41.17
N GLN A 6 16.36 43.10 42.10
CA GLN A 6 17.02 41.85 41.83
C GLN A 6 15.93 40.75 41.60
N GLY A 7 15.82 40.29 40.32
CA GLY A 7 14.97 39.16 39.97
C GLY A 7 15.51 37.88 40.59
N MET A 8 14.69 37.24 41.42
CA MET A 8 14.88 35.83 41.83
C MET A 8 14.83 34.95 40.61
N HIS A 9 15.99 34.51 40.13
CA HIS A 9 16.10 33.38 39.24
C HIS A 9 15.71 32.10 40.05
N SER A 10 14.49 31.62 39.89
CA SER A 10 14.09 30.29 40.29
C SER A 10 14.88 29.31 39.41
N GLY A 11 15.92 28.68 39.98
CA GLY A 11 16.67 27.64 39.34
C GLY A 11 15.78 26.41 39.10
N HIS A 12 15.12 26.36 37.97
CA HIS A 12 14.56 25.09 37.48
C HIS A 12 15.75 24.17 37.17
N HIS A 13 16.05 23.29 38.12
CA HIS A 13 16.94 22.17 37.85
C HIS A 13 16.32 21.33 36.74
N ASP A 14 16.94 21.39 35.56
CA ASP A 14 16.54 20.57 34.42
C ASP A 14 17.03 19.14 34.66
N TYR A 15 16.14 18.28 35.16
CA TYR A 15 16.40 16.85 35.42
C TYR A 15 16.42 16.00 34.16
N THR A 16 16.16 16.58 32.99
CA THR A 16 16.13 15.87 31.70
C THR A 16 17.41 15.10 31.40
N PRO A 17 18.65 15.62 31.60
CA PRO A 17 19.86 14.86 31.34
C PRO A 17 20.06 13.69 32.29
N LEU A 18 19.65 13.82 33.55
CA LEU A 18 19.71 12.75 34.54
C LEU A 18 18.73 11.60 34.19
N LEU A 19 17.51 11.95 33.75
CA LEU A 19 16.52 11.00 33.31
C LEU A 19 16.99 10.25 32.05
N ILE A 20 17.57 10.95 31.09
CA ILE A 20 18.13 10.35 29.88
C ILE A 20 19.28 9.38 30.23
N ALA A 21 20.19 9.80 31.10
CA ALA A 21 21.29 8.95 31.57
C ALA A 21 20.79 7.69 32.27
N PHE A 22 19.79 7.84 33.17
CA PHE A 22 19.17 6.69 33.85
C PHE A 22 18.50 5.72 32.89
N LEU A 23 17.72 6.22 31.93
CA LEU A 23 17.09 5.40 30.90
C LEU A 23 18.10 4.71 30.00
N ALA A 24 19.20 5.38 29.64
CA ALA A 24 20.29 4.80 28.85
C ALA A 24 20.99 3.66 29.62
N VAL A 25 21.30 3.85 30.90
CA VAL A 25 21.92 2.81 31.74
C VAL A 25 20.97 1.64 31.95
N ALA A 26 19.71 1.89 32.34
CA ALA A 26 18.72 0.84 32.56
C ALA A 26 18.46 0.05 31.26
N GLY A 27 18.34 0.74 30.12
CA GLY A 27 18.21 0.12 28.81
C GLY A 27 19.42 -0.72 28.41
N GLY A 28 20.64 -0.20 28.67
CA GLY A 28 21.88 -0.94 28.42
C GLY A 28 22.01 -2.21 29.26
N VAL A 29 21.64 -2.16 30.54
CA VAL A 29 21.62 -3.32 31.43
C VAL A 29 20.60 -4.35 30.93
N LEU A 30 19.38 -3.92 30.60
CA LEU A 30 18.33 -4.81 30.07
C LEU A 30 18.76 -5.49 28.78
N LEU A 31 19.32 -4.73 27.83
CA LEU A 31 19.84 -5.26 26.58
C LEU A 31 20.99 -6.26 26.81
N GLY A 32 21.89 -5.96 27.76
CA GLY A 32 22.97 -6.85 28.16
C GLY A 32 22.46 -8.17 28.76
N MET A 33 21.45 -8.12 29.61
CA MET A 33 20.80 -9.32 30.16
C MET A 33 20.14 -10.17 29.09
N ILE A 34 19.41 -9.55 28.16
CA ILE A 34 18.75 -10.26 27.05
C ILE A 34 19.78 -10.82 26.07
N ALA A 35 20.87 -10.11 25.80
CA ALA A 35 21.98 -10.61 24.99
C ALA A 35 22.66 -11.85 25.66
N ALA A 36 22.77 -11.85 26.96
CA ALA A 36 23.32 -12.99 27.72
C ALA A 36 22.48 -14.26 27.63
N ILE A 37 21.16 -14.14 27.40
CA ILE A 37 20.26 -15.28 27.14
C ILE A 37 20.57 -15.95 25.79
N GLY A 38 21.26 -15.25 24.86
CA GLY A 38 21.67 -15.80 23.57
C GLY A 38 20.53 -15.99 22.58
N ASN A 39 19.32 -15.47 22.84
CA ASN A 39 18.19 -15.55 21.91
C ASN A 39 18.14 -14.29 21.02
N PRO A 40 18.50 -14.39 19.73
CA PRO A 40 18.54 -13.24 18.83
C PRO A 40 17.17 -12.58 18.60
N ILE A 41 16.07 -13.34 18.71
CA ILE A 41 14.71 -12.83 18.55
C ILE A 41 14.36 -11.90 19.71
N LEU A 42 14.66 -12.28 20.93
CA LEU A 42 14.44 -11.45 22.13
C LEU A 42 15.30 -10.19 22.08
N LEU A 43 16.56 -10.30 21.66
CA LEU A 43 17.45 -9.15 21.54
C LEU A 43 16.96 -8.14 20.51
N ILE A 44 16.64 -8.60 19.30
CA ILE A 44 16.11 -7.75 18.23
C ILE A 44 14.76 -7.14 18.65
N GLY A 45 13.88 -7.92 19.28
CA GLY A 45 12.59 -7.45 19.78
C GLY A 45 12.74 -6.33 20.80
N THR A 46 13.67 -6.47 21.72
CA THR A 46 13.93 -5.44 22.74
C THR A 46 14.52 -4.18 22.13
N ILE A 47 15.49 -4.29 21.22
CA ILE A 47 16.03 -3.14 20.49
C ILE A 47 14.92 -2.42 19.72
N ALA A 48 14.03 -3.17 19.05
CA ALA A 48 12.93 -2.60 18.30
C ALA A 48 11.92 -1.87 19.23
N LEU A 49 11.61 -2.42 20.40
CA LEU A 49 10.76 -1.76 21.39
C LEU A 49 11.38 -0.46 21.93
N PHE A 50 12.69 -0.46 22.23
CA PHE A 50 13.40 0.75 22.64
C PHE A 50 13.42 1.81 21.51
N ALA A 51 13.69 1.40 20.28
CA ALA A 51 13.63 2.29 19.12
C ALA A 51 12.22 2.90 18.97
N MET A 52 11.17 2.11 19.12
CA MET A 52 9.78 2.60 19.10
C MET A 52 9.49 3.58 20.25
N ALA A 53 9.97 3.30 21.46
CA ALA A 53 9.81 4.20 22.60
C ALA A 53 10.52 5.55 22.35
N ILE A 54 11.73 5.54 21.80
CA ILE A 54 12.45 6.76 21.42
C ILE A 54 11.71 7.52 20.31
N LEU A 55 11.23 6.80 19.30
CA LEU A 55 10.47 7.37 18.19
C LEU A 55 9.12 7.97 18.65
N ALA A 56 8.58 7.51 19.78
CA ALA A 56 7.37 8.05 20.36
C ALA A 56 7.50 9.54 20.76
N PHE A 57 8.69 9.99 21.15
CA PHE A 57 8.98 11.39 21.43
C PHE A 57 9.24 12.23 20.16
N ALA A 58 9.36 11.60 19.00
CA ALA A 58 9.61 12.23 17.73
C ALA A 58 8.57 11.79 16.68
N PRO A 59 7.29 12.20 16.79
CA PRO A 59 6.21 11.64 15.97
C PRO A 59 6.42 11.82 14.45
N ARG A 60 7.22 12.81 14.03
CA ARG A 60 7.59 12.96 12.62
C ARG A 60 8.58 11.91 12.15
N LEU A 61 9.58 11.60 12.98
CA LEU A 61 10.53 10.54 12.67
C LEU A 61 9.82 9.19 12.65
N LEU A 62 8.90 8.96 13.61
CA LEU A 62 8.03 7.78 13.61
C LEU A 62 7.18 7.68 12.33
N PHE A 63 6.62 8.78 11.85
CA PHE A 63 5.88 8.80 10.57
C PHE A 63 6.75 8.29 9.41
N TRP A 64 7.95 8.82 9.26
CA TRP A 64 8.87 8.39 8.20
C TRP A 64 9.35 6.94 8.40
N ALA A 65 9.60 6.54 9.65
CA ALA A 65 10.02 5.18 9.99
C ALA A 65 8.91 4.17 9.68
N VAL A 66 7.63 4.47 10.00
CA VAL A 66 6.49 3.61 9.67
C VAL A 66 6.27 3.53 8.17
N LEU A 67 6.39 4.64 7.46
CA LEU A 67 6.22 4.68 6.01
C LEU A 67 7.33 3.90 5.28
N ALA A 68 8.59 4.18 5.59
CA ALA A 68 9.72 3.48 5.00
C ALA A 68 9.80 2.01 5.48
N GLY A 69 9.57 1.77 6.77
CA GLY A 69 9.50 0.43 7.35
C GLY A 69 8.43 -0.44 6.72
N GLY A 70 7.25 0.13 6.47
CA GLY A 70 6.15 -0.56 5.81
C GLY A 70 6.41 -0.85 4.33
N LEU A 71 6.94 0.11 3.56
CA LEU A 71 7.18 -0.06 2.12
C LEU A 71 8.46 -0.87 1.80
N VAL A 72 9.42 -0.95 2.73
CA VAL A 72 10.70 -1.60 2.46
C VAL A 72 10.95 -2.76 3.44
N VAL A 73 10.99 -2.46 4.75
CA VAL A 73 11.50 -3.42 5.74
C VAL A 73 10.53 -4.58 5.96
N ALA A 74 9.22 -4.31 6.01
CA ALA A 74 8.21 -5.33 6.28
C ALA A 74 8.18 -6.46 5.24
N GLY A 75 8.36 -6.14 3.96
CA GLY A 75 8.40 -7.14 2.91
C GLY A 75 9.75 -7.88 2.86
N LEU A 76 10.87 -7.19 3.12
CA LEU A 76 12.18 -7.84 3.22
C LEU A 76 12.23 -8.84 4.38
N ILE A 77 11.68 -8.48 5.55
CA ILE A 77 11.57 -9.42 6.68
C ILE A 77 10.76 -10.66 6.26
N ARG A 78 9.64 -10.47 5.57
CA ARG A 78 8.79 -11.59 5.15
C ARG A 78 9.54 -12.59 4.25
N LEU A 79 10.36 -12.10 3.33
CA LEU A 79 11.04 -12.93 2.34
C LEU A 79 12.35 -13.50 2.85
N TYR A 80 13.20 -12.65 3.42
CA TYR A 80 14.57 -13.03 3.76
C TYR A 80 14.75 -13.50 5.20
N LEU A 81 13.82 -13.11 6.09
CA LEU A 81 13.90 -13.39 7.53
C LEU A 81 12.53 -13.88 8.07
N PRO A 82 11.96 -14.98 7.51
CA PRO A 82 10.61 -15.44 7.86
C PRO A 82 10.45 -15.74 9.35
N GLN A 83 11.52 -16.14 10.05
CA GLN A 83 11.54 -16.33 11.51
C GLN A 83 11.31 -15.03 12.30
N LEU A 84 11.55 -13.86 11.68
CA LEU A 84 11.35 -12.55 12.29
C LEU A 84 10.06 -11.85 11.82
N GLN A 85 9.16 -12.56 11.12
CA GLN A 85 7.96 -11.93 10.54
C GLN A 85 7.05 -11.26 11.60
N ALA A 86 7.14 -11.65 12.86
CA ALA A 86 6.43 -10.99 13.97
C ALA A 86 6.83 -9.49 14.11
N PHE A 87 8.06 -9.10 13.73
CA PHE A 87 8.50 -7.70 13.77
C PHE A 87 7.75 -6.79 12.79
N ARG A 88 7.07 -7.34 11.79
CA ARG A 88 6.15 -6.58 10.92
C ARG A 88 5.03 -5.91 11.72
N TRP A 89 4.70 -6.45 12.89
CA TRP A 89 3.70 -5.87 13.81
C TRP A 89 4.15 -4.51 14.37
N LEU A 90 5.45 -4.23 14.43
CA LEU A 90 5.97 -2.93 14.86
C LEU A 90 5.53 -1.81 13.90
N VAL A 91 5.44 -2.09 12.60
CA VAL A 91 4.92 -1.14 11.61
C VAL A 91 3.44 -0.85 11.90
N ALA A 92 2.65 -1.88 12.19
CA ALA A 92 1.25 -1.75 12.56
C ALA A 92 1.07 -0.98 13.88
N ALA A 93 1.84 -1.34 14.91
CA ALA A 93 1.82 -0.67 16.21
C ALA A 93 2.20 0.82 16.08
N GLY A 94 3.25 1.13 15.31
CA GLY A 94 3.67 2.50 15.02
C GLY A 94 2.60 3.27 14.27
N ALA A 95 1.95 2.66 13.28
CA ALA A 95 0.87 3.28 12.53
C ALA A 95 -0.35 3.59 13.40
N ILE A 96 -0.71 2.69 14.32
CA ILE A 96 -1.82 2.91 15.27
C ILE A 96 -1.46 4.00 16.30
N ALA A 97 -0.25 3.97 16.85
CA ALA A 97 0.18 4.93 17.88
C ALA A 97 0.33 6.37 17.34
N LEU A 98 0.74 6.50 16.08
CA LEU A 98 1.11 7.78 15.47
C LEU A 98 0.02 8.87 15.52
N PRO A 99 -1.25 8.63 15.16
CA PRO A 99 -2.28 9.66 15.25
C PRO A 99 -2.53 10.16 16.67
N PHE A 100 -2.43 9.27 17.66
CA PHE A 100 -2.57 9.67 19.08
C PHE A 100 -1.41 10.57 19.51
N MET A 101 -0.18 10.25 19.13
CA MET A 101 1.00 11.04 19.43
C MET A 101 0.95 12.41 18.74
N LEU A 102 0.54 12.46 17.47
CA LEU A 102 0.37 13.71 16.73
C LEU A 102 -0.77 14.56 17.29
N ALA A 103 -1.90 13.93 17.68
CA ALA A 103 -3.02 14.64 18.31
C ALA A 103 -2.59 15.21 19.66
N PHE A 104 -1.92 14.41 20.51
CA PHE A 104 -1.37 14.87 21.77
C PHE A 104 -0.41 16.06 21.59
N HIS A 105 0.53 15.94 20.66
CA HIS A 105 1.45 17.04 20.35
C HIS A 105 0.72 18.29 19.84
N ALA A 106 -0.35 18.13 19.05
CA ALA A 106 -1.15 19.23 18.54
C ALA A 106 -1.93 19.96 19.66
N MET A 107 -2.40 19.24 20.69
CA MET A 107 -3.09 19.83 21.86
C MET A 107 -2.20 20.80 22.63
N PHE A 108 -0.90 20.52 22.75
CA PHE A 108 0.06 21.39 23.43
C PHE A 108 0.67 22.48 22.56
N SER A 109 0.54 22.38 21.24
CA SER A 109 1.11 23.35 20.30
C SER A 109 0.07 24.36 19.83
N HIS A 110 -0.49 25.21 20.68
CA HIS A 110 -1.45 26.29 20.42
C HIS A 110 -1.67 26.69 18.94
N ARG A 111 -2.12 25.75 18.10
CA ARG A 111 -2.34 25.98 16.68
C ARG A 111 -3.72 26.56 16.46
N GLN A 112 -3.83 27.88 16.51
CA GLN A 112 -5.01 28.58 16.09
C GLN A 112 -5.02 28.73 14.56
N GLY A 113 -6.13 28.37 13.91
CA GLY A 113 -6.44 28.77 12.54
C GLY A 113 -6.17 27.76 11.41
N GLU A 114 -5.92 26.47 11.70
CA GLU A 114 -5.94 25.46 10.63
C GLU A 114 -7.39 25.06 10.29
N SER A 115 -7.71 25.05 8.99
CA SER A 115 -9.02 24.61 8.49
C SER A 115 -9.32 23.17 8.95
N THR A 116 -10.50 22.95 9.54
CA THR A 116 -11.00 21.64 9.96
C THR A 116 -11.72 20.89 8.84
N SER A 117 -11.62 21.36 7.58
CA SER A 117 -12.30 20.72 6.47
C SER A 117 -11.66 19.37 6.12
N PHE A 118 -12.51 18.33 6.03
CA PHE A 118 -12.10 16.98 5.67
C PHE A 118 -12.56 16.64 4.26
N PRO A 119 -11.74 15.92 3.46
CA PRO A 119 -12.17 15.45 2.16
C PRO A 119 -13.24 14.34 2.29
N SER A 120 -14.22 14.34 1.37
CA SER A 120 -15.39 13.46 1.42
C SER A 120 -15.06 11.97 1.45
N PHE A 121 -13.94 11.55 0.84
CA PHE A 121 -13.54 10.14 0.85
C PHE A 121 -13.21 9.60 2.25
N LEU A 122 -12.86 10.47 3.21
CA LEU A 122 -12.64 10.08 4.61
C LEU A 122 -13.93 9.62 5.30
N ILE A 123 -15.08 10.13 4.87
CA ILE A 123 -16.38 9.69 5.36
C ILE A 123 -16.60 8.22 4.98
N TRP A 124 -16.28 7.88 3.72
CA TRP A 124 -16.36 6.50 3.25
C TRP A 124 -15.33 5.58 3.93
N ALA A 125 -14.12 6.10 4.19
CA ALA A 125 -13.10 5.39 4.96
C ALA A 125 -13.59 5.09 6.39
N ALA A 126 -14.12 6.09 7.10
CA ALA A 126 -14.65 5.93 8.45
C ALA A 126 -15.87 4.99 8.48
N ALA A 127 -16.77 5.12 7.50
CA ALA A 127 -17.91 4.22 7.37
C ALA A 127 -17.49 2.76 7.13
N PHE A 128 -16.47 2.54 6.29
CA PHE A 128 -15.91 1.20 6.06
C PHE A 128 -15.28 0.61 7.32
N VAL A 129 -14.50 1.39 8.08
CA VAL A 129 -13.92 0.95 9.36
C VAL A 129 -15.01 0.59 10.36
N ALA A 130 -16.00 1.49 10.55
CA ALA A 130 -17.09 1.28 11.49
C ALA A 130 -17.95 0.05 11.12
N TYR A 131 -18.28 -0.07 9.82
CA TYR A 131 -19.05 -1.21 9.31
C TYR A 131 -18.28 -2.54 9.46
N SER A 132 -16.99 -2.57 9.12
CA SER A 132 -16.16 -3.77 9.27
C SER A 132 -15.99 -4.16 10.74
N ALA A 133 -15.85 -3.17 11.65
CA ALA A 133 -15.81 -3.44 13.08
C ALA A 133 -17.14 -4.06 13.56
N LEU A 134 -18.27 -3.50 13.17
CA LEU A 134 -19.58 -4.03 13.50
C LEU A 134 -19.75 -5.46 12.96
N SER A 135 -19.42 -5.69 11.69
CA SER A 135 -19.45 -7.02 11.07
C SER A 135 -18.54 -8.02 11.80
N ALA A 136 -17.33 -7.59 12.20
CA ALA A 136 -16.40 -8.43 12.94
C ALA A 136 -16.97 -8.90 14.27
N PHE A 137 -17.58 -8.03 15.05
CA PHE A 137 -18.12 -8.38 16.37
C PHE A 137 -19.45 -9.14 16.32
N ILE A 138 -20.26 -8.94 15.28
CA ILE A 138 -21.58 -9.60 15.18
C ILE A 138 -21.48 -10.95 14.46
N LEU A 139 -20.69 -11.03 13.37
CA LEU A 139 -20.71 -12.17 12.45
C LEU A 139 -19.49 -13.09 12.57
N SER A 140 -18.38 -12.63 13.16
CA SER A 140 -17.18 -13.47 13.29
C SER A 140 -17.36 -14.52 14.39
N HIS A 141 -16.74 -15.68 14.19
CA HIS A 141 -16.78 -16.80 15.13
C HIS A 141 -15.76 -16.58 16.27
N GLY A 142 -16.11 -15.72 17.24
CA GLY A 142 -15.32 -15.45 18.44
C GLY A 142 -14.41 -14.23 18.35
N TRP A 143 -14.02 -13.71 19.54
CA TRP A 143 -13.26 -12.47 19.71
C TRP A 143 -11.88 -12.49 19.05
N ALA A 144 -11.19 -13.63 19.09
CA ALA A 144 -9.87 -13.76 18.48
C ALA A 144 -9.93 -13.57 16.96
N SER A 145 -10.95 -14.15 16.30
CA SER A 145 -11.19 -14.04 14.87
C SER A 145 -11.55 -12.60 14.49
N ALA A 146 -12.40 -11.93 15.29
CA ALA A 146 -12.78 -10.54 15.08
C ALA A 146 -11.56 -9.61 15.18
N ILE A 147 -10.74 -9.73 16.23
CA ILE A 147 -9.56 -8.91 16.45
C ILE A 147 -8.52 -9.14 15.33
N LEU A 148 -8.28 -10.41 14.97
CA LEU A 148 -7.36 -10.74 13.88
C LEU A 148 -7.85 -10.15 12.54
N GLY A 149 -9.13 -10.26 12.24
CA GLY A 149 -9.72 -9.68 11.05
C GLY A 149 -9.57 -8.17 10.99
N LEU A 150 -9.90 -7.47 12.07
CA LEU A 150 -9.72 -6.01 12.17
C LEU A 150 -8.25 -5.61 12.04
N LYS A 151 -7.34 -6.35 12.70
CA LYS A 151 -5.90 -6.11 12.57
C LYS A 151 -5.45 -6.27 11.12
N ASP A 152 -5.90 -7.28 10.41
CA ASP A 152 -5.46 -7.53 9.04
C ASP A 152 -5.99 -6.49 8.05
N TYR A 153 -7.24 -6.09 8.19
CA TYR A 153 -7.85 -5.07 7.34
C TYR A 153 -7.28 -3.67 7.59
N PHE A 154 -6.97 -3.33 8.85
CA PHE A 154 -6.70 -1.95 9.27
C PHE A 154 -5.34 -1.75 9.93
N GLN A 155 -4.40 -2.69 9.78
CA GLN A 155 -3.12 -2.69 10.49
C GLN A 155 -2.28 -1.42 10.34
N VAL A 156 -2.43 -0.66 9.25
CA VAL A 156 -1.68 0.58 9.01
C VAL A 156 -2.57 1.79 8.73
N TRP A 157 -3.88 1.66 8.90
CA TRP A 157 -4.83 2.74 8.60
C TRP A 157 -4.67 3.95 9.52
N GLY A 158 -4.03 3.83 10.67
CA GLY A 158 -3.65 4.94 11.52
C GLY A 158 -2.73 5.98 10.85
N LEU A 159 -2.01 5.59 9.79
CA LEU A 159 -1.27 6.55 8.95
C LEU A 159 -2.20 7.56 8.25
N LEU A 160 -3.43 7.21 7.93
CA LEU A 160 -4.36 8.11 7.23
C LEU A 160 -4.70 9.37 8.06
N PRO A 161 -5.20 9.27 9.30
CA PRO A 161 -5.35 10.45 10.17
C PRO A 161 -4.00 11.11 10.50
N ALA A 162 -2.90 10.37 10.55
CA ALA A 162 -1.58 10.96 10.78
C ALA A 162 -1.20 11.96 9.68
N PHE A 163 -1.47 11.69 8.40
CA PHE A 163 -1.26 12.65 7.31
C PHE A 163 -2.05 13.96 7.50
N LEU A 164 -3.25 13.89 8.07
CA LEU A 164 -4.06 15.09 8.37
C LEU A 164 -3.52 15.88 9.55
N LEU A 165 -2.96 15.19 10.55
CA LEU A 165 -2.41 15.81 11.76
C LEU A 165 -1.00 16.37 11.55
N LEU A 166 -0.30 15.98 10.48
CA LEU A 166 1.01 16.54 10.15
C LEU A 166 0.93 18.05 9.91
N PRO A 167 1.89 18.80 10.47
CA PRO A 167 1.98 20.23 10.21
C PRO A 167 2.36 20.52 8.76
N ALA A 168 1.79 21.59 8.22
CA ALA A 168 2.18 22.12 6.93
C ALA A 168 3.67 22.54 6.96
N ARG A 169 4.47 21.92 6.07
CA ARG A 169 5.88 22.29 5.85
C ARG A 169 6.18 22.35 4.37
N PRO A 170 6.91 23.36 3.92
CA PRO A 170 7.23 23.51 2.49
C PRO A 170 8.02 22.32 1.95
N ASP A 171 8.91 21.74 2.76
CA ASP A 171 9.76 20.63 2.33
C ASP A 171 9.09 19.25 2.38
N PHE A 172 7.94 19.11 3.07
CA PHE A 172 7.29 17.80 3.24
C PHE A 172 6.99 17.11 1.91
N ARG A 173 6.42 17.84 0.95
CA ARG A 173 6.07 17.32 -0.37
C ARG A 173 7.31 16.85 -1.14
N LYS A 174 8.38 17.67 -1.13
CA LYS A 174 9.64 17.34 -1.78
C LYS A 174 10.29 16.10 -1.16
N THR A 175 10.33 16.03 0.16
CA THR A 175 10.88 14.88 0.90
C THR A 175 10.08 13.61 0.61
N LEU A 176 8.74 13.70 0.63
CA LEU A 176 7.88 12.55 0.33
C LEU A 176 8.04 12.07 -1.12
N LEU A 177 8.08 12.99 -2.08
CA LEU A 177 8.32 12.67 -3.49
C LEU A 177 9.67 11.98 -3.69
N THR A 178 10.72 12.51 -3.06
CA THR A 178 12.06 11.93 -3.11
C THR A 178 12.08 10.52 -2.50
N LEU A 179 11.47 10.33 -1.35
CA LEU A 179 11.35 9.01 -0.70
C LEU A 179 10.61 8.02 -1.60
N VAL A 180 9.47 8.42 -2.16
CA VAL A 180 8.66 7.57 -3.06
C VAL A 180 9.49 7.13 -4.27
N LEU A 181 10.13 8.06 -4.97
CA LEU A 181 10.94 7.72 -6.14
C LEU A 181 12.19 6.91 -5.78
N ALA A 182 12.83 7.20 -4.64
CA ALA A 182 13.97 6.44 -4.15
C ALA A 182 13.58 4.99 -3.82
N ILE A 183 12.42 4.77 -3.17
CA ILE A 183 11.89 3.41 -2.95
C ILE A 183 11.57 2.72 -4.28
N GLY A 184 11.07 3.44 -5.29
CA GLY A 184 10.86 2.90 -6.63
C GLY A 184 12.16 2.41 -7.28
N VAL A 185 13.22 3.20 -7.19
CA VAL A 185 14.55 2.83 -7.73
C VAL A 185 15.18 1.67 -6.95
N ILE A 186 15.04 1.63 -5.63
CA ILE A 186 15.62 0.57 -4.80
C ILE A 186 14.97 -0.82 -5.08
N GLN A 187 13.79 -0.86 -5.71
CA GLN A 187 13.23 -2.13 -6.16
C GLN A 187 14.14 -2.87 -7.16
N VAL A 188 14.92 -2.12 -7.97
CA VAL A 188 15.76 -2.71 -9.04
C VAL A 188 16.78 -3.70 -8.49
N PRO A 189 17.70 -3.36 -7.58
CA PRO A 189 18.67 -4.32 -7.06
C PRO A 189 18.01 -5.52 -6.37
N PHE A 190 16.90 -5.31 -5.63
CA PHE A 190 16.19 -6.44 -5.01
C PHE A 190 15.52 -7.34 -6.04
N ALA A 191 14.88 -6.77 -7.07
CA ALA A 191 14.26 -7.56 -8.14
C ALA A 191 15.30 -8.34 -8.94
N LEU A 192 16.45 -7.76 -9.26
CA LEU A 192 17.56 -8.45 -9.90
C LEU A 192 18.07 -9.62 -9.03
N HIS A 193 18.32 -9.37 -7.74
CA HIS A 193 18.73 -10.43 -6.82
C HIS A 193 17.68 -11.55 -6.75
N GLN A 194 16.40 -11.21 -6.63
CA GLN A 194 15.32 -12.20 -6.56
C GLN A 194 15.21 -13.01 -7.87
N TYR A 195 15.35 -12.36 -9.01
CA TYR A 195 15.27 -13.01 -10.31
C TYR A 195 16.43 -13.97 -10.55
N PHE A 196 17.68 -13.55 -10.32
CA PHE A 196 18.84 -14.36 -10.61
C PHE A 196 19.16 -15.41 -9.54
N PHE A 197 18.83 -15.16 -8.28
CA PHE A 197 19.23 -16.04 -7.17
C PHE A 197 18.07 -16.78 -6.51
N LEU A 198 16.88 -16.17 -6.37
CA LEU A 198 15.77 -16.82 -5.67
C LEU A 198 14.80 -17.54 -6.62
N ALA A 199 14.48 -16.96 -7.77
CA ALA A 199 13.56 -17.59 -8.73
C ALA A 199 14.05 -18.96 -9.21
N PRO A 200 15.36 -19.18 -9.52
CA PRO A 200 15.86 -20.50 -9.88
C PRO A 200 15.68 -21.56 -8.78
N LEU A 201 15.77 -21.17 -7.49
CA LEU A 201 15.58 -22.11 -6.37
C LEU A 201 14.13 -22.62 -6.27
N ARG A 202 13.20 -21.95 -6.90
CA ARG A 202 11.78 -22.33 -6.95
C ARG A 202 11.45 -23.22 -8.17
N ALA A 203 12.38 -23.39 -9.08
CA ALA A 203 12.20 -24.27 -10.23
C ALA A 203 11.96 -25.70 -9.74
N GLY A 204 10.85 -26.31 -10.14
CA GLY A 204 10.47 -27.67 -9.71
C GLY A 204 9.55 -27.74 -8.49
N ILE A 205 9.24 -26.64 -7.80
CA ILE A 205 8.19 -26.64 -6.77
C ILE A 205 6.81 -26.70 -7.48
N PRO A 206 6.00 -27.74 -7.21
CA PRO A 206 4.71 -27.90 -7.86
C PRO A 206 3.78 -26.70 -7.60
N SER A 207 3.04 -26.28 -8.61
CA SER A 207 2.06 -25.18 -8.55
C SER A 207 2.61 -23.80 -8.20
N VAL A 208 3.93 -23.61 -8.22
CA VAL A 208 4.61 -22.34 -7.93
C VAL A 208 5.29 -21.81 -9.19
N MET A 209 4.92 -20.55 -9.57
CA MET A 209 5.63 -19.87 -10.66
C MET A 209 6.93 -19.26 -10.10
N PRO A 210 8.11 -19.61 -10.66
CA PRO A 210 9.40 -19.15 -10.16
C PRO A 210 9.49 -17.61 -10.08
N ALA A 211 9.04 -16.89 -11.10
CA ALA A 211 9.11 -15.43 -11.15
C ALA A 211 8.18 -14.71 -10.18
N ASP A 212 7.18 -15.37 -9.58
CA ASP A 212 6.27 -14.74 -8.60
C ASP A 212 6.99 -14.21 -7.35
N ILE A 213 8.21 -14.71 -7.06
CA ILE A 213 9.02 -14.22 -5.93
C ILE A 213 9.63 -12.84 -6.19
N VAL A 214 9.70 -12.41 -7.46
CA VAL A 214 10.30 -11.13 -7.84
C VAL A 214 9.33 -10.00 -7.49
N ALA A 215 9.40 -9.57 -6.26
CA ALA A 215 8.53 -8.56 -5.67
C ALA A 215 9.30 -7.39 -5.02
N GLY A 216 10.61 -7.31 -5.25
CA GLY A 216 11.46 -6.27 -4.68
C GLY A 216 11.38 -6.25 -3.15
N THR A 217 11.14 -5.08 -2.58
CA THR A 217 10.95 -4.90 -1.13
C THR A 217 9.52 -5.20 -0.66
N PHE A 218 8.58 -5.55 -1.57
CA PHE A 218 7.20 -5.87 -1.20
C PHE A 218 7.05 -7.28 -0.62
N GLY A 219 8.08 -8.12 -0.76
CA GLY A 219 8.17 -9.42 -0.13
C GLY A 219 7.37 -10.51 -0.83
N GLY A 220 7.53 -11.74 -0.32
CA GLY A 220 6.90 -12.93 -0.85
C GLY A 220 7.13 -14.11 0.06
N ASP A 221 6.78 -15.30 -0.44
CA ASP A 221 7.01 -16.57 0.23
C ASP A 221 7.73 -17.50 -0.75
N MET A 222 8.79 -18.16 -0.30
CA MET A 222 9.55 -19.11 -1.15
C MET A 222 8.70 -20.29 -1.61
N ASN A 223 7.75 -20.72 -0.80
CA ASN A 223 6.84 -21.84 -1.09
C ASN A 223 5.44 -21.40 -1.54
N GLY A 224 5.21 -20.07 -1.61
CA GLY A 224 3.91 -19.50 -1.95
C GLY A 224 3.99 -18.44 -3.05
N GLY A 225 3.02 -17.53 -3.08
CA GLY A 225 2.99 -16.40 -4.01
C GLY A 225 3.82 -15.21 -3.53
N GLY A 226 4.41 -14.45 -4.45
CA GLY A 226 5.01 -13.15 -4.18
C GLY A 226 4.01 -12.00 -4.26
N ASN A 227 4.41 -10.84 -3.73
CA ASN A 227 3.67 -9.60 -3.83
C ASN A 227 4.06 -8.81 -5.10
N ASN A 228 4.39 -9.53 -6.17
CA ASN A 228 4.81 -9.01 -7.46
C ASN A 228 3.84 -7.97 -8.04
N ALA A 229 2.52 -8.22 -7.96
CA ALA A 229 1.51 -7.26 -8.41
C ALA A 229 1.47 -5.98 -7.55
N ALA A 230 1.77 -6.07 -6.25
CA ALA A 230 1.88 -4.91 -5.37
C ALA A 230 3.08 -4.03 -5.75
N MET A 231 4.24 -4.65 -5.98
CA MET A 231 5.43 -3.96 -6.47
C MET A 231 5.15 -3.31 -7.84
N ALA A 232 4.52 -4.03 -8.77
CA ALA A 232 4.15 -3.49 -10.08
C ALA A 232 3.22 -2.26 -9.93
N ALA A 233 2.20 -2.33 -9.08
CA ALA A 233 1.31 -1.20 -8.82
C ALA A 233 2.07 0.03 -8.30
N TYR A 234 3.00 -0.16 -7.38
CA TYR A 234 3.87 0.89 -6.87
C TYR A 234 4.79 1.48 -7.94
N GLN A 235 5.41 0.63 -8.78
CA GLN A 235 6.26 1.09 -9.88
C GLN A 235 5.48 1.90 -10.90
N PHE A 236 4.26 1.50 -11.26
CA PHE A 236 3.39 2.27 -12.14
C PHE A 236 2.94 3.59 -11.52
N PHE A 237 2.75 3.66 -10.21
CA PHE A 237 2.56 4.94 -9.52
C PHE A 237 3.78 5.86 -9.66
N CYS A 238 5.00 5.34 -9.47
CA CYS A 238 6.24 6.10 -9.66
C CYS A 238 6.41 6.55 -11.13
N ILE A 239 6.13 5.67 -12.10
CA ILE A 239 6.16 6.00 -13.53
C ILE A 239 5.15 7.12 -13.84
N ALA A 240 3.94 7.06 -13.30
CA ALA A 240 2.94 8.11 -13.47
C ALA A 240 3.43 9.48 -12.97
N ILE A 241 4.14 9.51 -11.85
CA ILE A 241 4.78 10.73 -11.32
C ILE A 241 5.85 11.24 -12.31
N VAL A 242 6.75 10.35 -12.76
CA VAL A 242 7.84 10.71 -13.69
C VAL A 242 7.27 11.27 -15.01
N LEU A 243 6.23 10.66 -15.56
CA LEU A 243 5.52 11.13 -16.74
C LEU A 243 4.86 12.50 -16.48
N GLY A 244 4.26 12.70 -15.31
CA GLY A 244 3.71 13.99 -14.90
C GLY A 244 4.76 15.08 -14.78
N LEU A 245 5.93 14.79 -14.20
CA LEU A 245 7.06 15.71 -14.09
C LEU A 245 7.62 16.09 -15.48
N TRP A 246 7.73 15.12 -16.38
CA TRP A 246 8.15 15.38 -17.76
C TRP A 246 7.12 16.26 -18.50
N LYS A 247 5.85 15.92 -18.41
CA LYS A 247 4.75 16.69 -19.04
C LYS A 247 4.72 18.15 -18.58
N ASN A 248 5.06 18.40 -17.33
CA ASN A 248 5.13 19.73 -16.74
C ASN A 248 6.50 20.44 -16.98
N GLY A 249 7.37 19.89 -17.81
CA GLY A 249 8.64 20.50 -18.18
C GLY A 249 9.74 20.44 -17.12
N LEU A 250 9.53 19.70 -16.01
CA LEU A 250 10.51 19.57 -14.92
C LEU A 250 11.60 18.54 -15.19
N LEU A 251 11.36 17.64 -16.14
CA LEU A 251 12.32 16.62 -16.56
C LEU A 251 12.54 16.68 -18.05
N GLY A 252 13.80 16.65 -18.50
CA GLY A 252 14.13 16.44 -19.90
C GLY A 252 13.80 15.00 -20.34
N VAL A 253 13.53 14.80 -21.63
CA VAL A 253 13.13 13.51 -22.21
C VAL A 253 14.12 12.38 -21.89
N ARG A 254 15.42 12.64 -21.91
CA ARG A 254 16.46 11.64 -21.61
C ARG A 254 16.36 11.14 -20.16
N ARG A 255 16.16 12.05 -19.18
CA ARG A 255 16.00 11.71 -17.76
C ARG A 255 14.69 10.98 -17.52
N MET A 256 13.62 11.41 -18.18
CA MET A 256 12.32 10.74 -18.10
C MET A 256 12.43 9.30 -18.63
N LEU A 257 13.03 9.08 -19.80
CA LEU A 257 13.22 7.73 -20.35
C LEU A 257 14.09 6.87 -19.44
N ALA A 258 15.21 7.38 -18.93
CA ALA A 258 16.11 6.65 -18.04
C ALA A 258 15.40 6.23 -16.73
N LEU A 259 14.66 7.15 -16.08
CA LEU A 259 13.91 6.84 -14.87
C LEU A 259 12.77 5.87 -15.13
N THR A 260 12.02 6.04 -16.22
CA THR A 260 10.93 5.13 -16.59
C THR A 260 11.47 3.74 -16.89
N ALA A 261 12.56 3.63 -17.65
CA ALA A 261 13.23 2.35 -17.90
C ALA A 261 13.70 1.69 -16.62
N CYS A 262 14.37 2.45 -15.73
CA CYS A 262 14.82 1.96 -14.43
C CYS A 262 13.65 1.42 -13.59
N LEU A 263 12.56 2.18 -13.47
CA LEU A 263 11.36 1.78 -12.74
C LEU A 263 10.62 0.61 -13.38
N ALA A 264 10.75 0.41 -14.68
CA ALA A 264 10.12 -0.69 -15.41
C ALA A 264 10.87 -2.02 -15.25
N VAL A 265 12.18 -2.02 -15.01
CA VAL A 265 12.99 -3.25 -14.85
C VAL A 265 12.36 -4.26 -13.87
N PRO A 266 11.99 -3.91 -12.62
CA PRO A 266 11.36 -4.86 -11.71
C PRO A 266 10.03 -5.43 -12.22
N VAL A 267 9.28 -4.61 -12.98
CA VAL A 267 7.99 -5.02 -13.55
C VAL A 267 8.18 -6.08 -14.64
N PHE A 268 9.23 -5.96 -15.44
CA PHE A 268 9.53 -6.93 -16.47
C PHE A 268 10.06 -8.25 -15.91
N LEU A 269 10.90 -8.17 -14.88
CA LEU A 269 11.47 -9.34 -14.23
C LEU A 269 10.43 -10.19 -13.47
N ASN A 270 9.32 -9.59 -13.04
CA ASN A 270 8.30 -10.26 -12.22
C ASN A 270 7.23 -11.01 -13.01
N GLU A 271 7.24 -10.93 -14.33
CA GLU A 271 6.32 -11.61 -15.26
C GLU A 271 4.82 -11.37 -14.96
N THR A 272 4.49 -10.29 -14.24
CA THR A 272 3.11 -10.01 -13.81
C THR A 272 2.28 -9.48 -14.98
N LYS A 273 1.42 -10.33 -15.55
CA LYS A 273 0.62 -10.03 -16.74
C LYS A 273 -0.32 -8.82 -16.57
N VAL A 274 -0.84 -8.58 -15.37
CA VAL A 274 -1.69 -7.40 -15.08
C VAL A 274 -0.95 -6.08 -15.25
N SER A 275 0.39 -6.09 -15.27
CA SER A 275 1.22 -4.91 -15.51
C SER A 275 0.92 -4.22 -16.83
N PHE A 276 0.53 -4.95 -17.86
CA PHE A 276 0.12 -4.38 -19.14
C PHE A 276 -1.14 -3.52 -19.01
N VAL A 277 -2.10 -4.00 -18.22
CA VAL A 277 -3.34 -3.26 -17.95
C VAL A 277 -3.05 -2.02 -17.10
N PHE A 278 -2.14 -2.14 -16.11
CA PHE A 278 -1.68 -1.01 -15.30
C PHE A 278 -1.00 0.06 -16.17
N ALA A 279 -0.16 -0.33 -17.14
CA ALA A 279 0.51 0.60 -18.04
C ALA A 279 -0.49 1.42 -18.85
N VAL A 280 -1.48 0.75 -19.49
CA VAL A 280 -2.55 1.42 -20.22
C VAL A 280 -3.33 2.36 -19.32
N LEU A 281 -3.73 1.91 -18.14
CA LEU A 281 -4.52 2.69 -17.19
C LEU A 281 -3.76 3.94 -16.73
N VAL A 282 -2.49 3.81 -16.37
CA VAL A 282 -1.63 4.93 -15.99
C VAL A 282 -1.50 5.95 -17.12
N PHE A 283 -1.25 5.47 -18.34
CA PHE A 283 -1.15 6.32 -19.50
C PHE A 283 -2.46 7.10 -19.74
N VAL A 284 -3.60 6.43 -19.73
CA VAL A 284 -4.92 7.05 -19.86
C VAL A 284 -5.15 8.11 -18.77
N VAL A 285 -4.88 7.82 -17.51
CA VAL A 285 -5.10 8.77 -16.41
C VAL A 285 -4.20 9.99 -16.53
N VAL A 286 -2.90 9.80 -16.82
CA VAL A 286 -1.94 10.92 -16.92
C VAL A 286 -2.25 11.83 -18.11
N TYR A 287 -2.62 11.25 -19.25
CA TYR A 287 -2.86 11.97 -20.51
C TYR A 287 -4.34 12.18 -20.83
N TRP A 288 -5.26 12.02 -19.87
CA TRP A 288 -6.70 12.12 -20.10
C TRP A 288 -7.14 13.40 -20.81
N ASN A 289 -6.56 14.54 -20.44
CA ASN A 289 -6.93 15.82 -21.04
C ASN A 289 -6.50 15.91 -22.52
N GLU A 290 -5.31 15.43 -22.83
CA GLU A 290 -4.77 15.39 -24.20
C GLU A 290 -5.53 14.41 -25.08
N ILE A 291 -5.92 13.28 -24.51
CA ILE A 291 -6.76 12.28 -25.18
C ILE A 291 -8.08 12.93 -25.62
N ARG A 292 -8.72 13.68 -24.71
CA ARG A 292 -10.00 14.35 -25.01
C ARG A 292 -9.87 15.49 -26.01
N GLN A 293 -8.75 16.20 -25.99
CA GLN A 293 -8.52 17.35 -26.89
C GLN A 293 -8.10 16.93 -28.29
N ASN A 294 -7.31 15.88 -28.43
CA ASN A 294 -6.75 15.40 -29.69
C ASN A 294 -6.77 13.88 -29.79
N PRO A 295 -7.94 13.24 -29.96
CA PRO A 295 -8.06 11.78 -29.93
C PRO A 295 -7.27 11.09 -31.06
N LEU A 296 -7.11 11.74 -32.24
CA LEU A 296 -6.34 11.17 -33.35
C LEU A 296 -4.84 11.03 -33.02
N ARG A 297 -4.22 12.03 -32.37
CA ARG A 297 -2.83 11.96 -31.95
C ARG A 297 -2.65 10.88 -30.87
N PHE A 298 -3.67 10.69 -30.04
CA PHE A 298 -3.67 9.65 -29.04
C PHE A 298 -3.76 8.25 -29.68
N ILE A 299 -4.58 8.06 -30.72
CA ILE A 299 -4.64 6.80 -31.46
C ILE A 299 -3.28 6.46 -32.07
N GLN A 300 -2.58 7.44 -32.66
CA GLN A 300 -1.22 7.26 -33.17
C GLN A 300 -0.24 6.85 -32.07
N ALA A 301 -0.25 7.55 -30.92
CA ALA A 301 0.58 7.19 -29.77
C ALA A 301 0.19 5.81 -29.19
N GLY A 302 -1.09 5.49 -29.18
CA GLY A 302 -1.63 4.19 -28.80
C GLY A 302 -1.16 3.05 -29.71
N VAL A 303 -1.14 3.27 -31.03
CA VAL A 303 -0.61 2.30 -31.99
C VAL A 303 0.87 2.04 -31.75
N ILE A 304 1.67 3.09 -31.51
CA ILE A 304 3.09 2.97 -31.17
C ILE A 304 3.25 2.19 -29.86
N PHE A 305 2.46 2.52 -28.83
CA PHE A 305 2.47 1.83 -27.55
C PHE A 305 2.12 0.34 -27.69
N VAL A 306 1.06 0.02 -28.47
CA VAL A 306 0.66 -1.36 -28.77
C VAL A 306 1.75 -2.10 -29.55
N ALA A 307 2.40 -1.44 -30.50
CA ALA A 307 3.52 -2.03 -31.23
C ALA A 307 4.71 -2.35 -30.32
N ILE A 308 5.08 -1.44 -29.39
CA ILE A 308 6.11 -1.68 -28.38
C ILE A 308 5.69 -2.84 -27.48
N LEU A 309 4.45 -2.87 -27.03
CA LEU A 309 3.90 -3.93 -26.20
C LEU A 309 3.94 -5.29 -26.92
N ALA A 310 3.51 -5.33 -28.19
CA ALA A 310 3.55 -6.52 -29.01
C ALA A 310 4.98 -7.02 -29.21
N THR A 311 5.92 -6.10 -29.50
CA THR A 311 7.36 -6.46 -29.59
C THR A 311 7.85 -7.06 -28.27
N PHE A 312 7.38 -6.55 -27.15
CA PHE A 312 7.75 -7.03 -25.82
C PHE A 312 7.19 -8.43 -25.55
N VAL A 313 5.89 -8.65 -25.88
CA VAL A 313 5.25 -9.97 -25.78
C VAL A 313 5.96 -10.98 -26.68
N MET A 314 6.29 -10.59 -27.92
CA MET A 314 7.03 -11.45 -28.85
C MET A 314 8.43 -11.81 -28.33
N PHE A 315 9.13 -10.83 -27.74
CA PHE A 315 10.42 -11.07 -27.10
C PHE A 315 10.29 -12.04 -25.91
N TYR A 316 9.25 -11.85 -25.08
CA TYR A 316 8.96 -12.75 -23.96
C TYR A 316 8.68 -14.18 -24.44
N VAL A 317 7.84 -14.34 -25.48
CA VAL A 317 7.54 -15.64 -26.09
C VAL A 317 8.82 -16.27 -26.65
N PHE A 318 9.65 -15.51 -27.36
CA PHE A 318 10.94 -15.98 -27.89
C PHE A 318 11.88 -16.49 -26.77
N VAL A 319 11.98 -15.76 -25.66
CA VAL A 319 12.79 -16.20 -24.50
C VAL A 319 12.18 -17.44 -23.85
N ALA A 320 10.86 -17.51 -23.74
CA ALA A 320 10.15 -18.64 -23.16
C ALA A 320 10.25 -19.92 -24.01
N GLU A 321 10.23 -19.77 -25.34
CA GLU A 321 10.50 -20.87 -26.30
C GLU A 321 11.90 -21.45 -26.14
N ASN A 322 12.91 -20.55 -26.03
CA ASN A 322 14.31 -20.99 -25.85
C ASN A 322 14.57 -21.66 -24.48
N THR A 323 13.63 -21.60 -23.57
CA THR A 323 13.69 -22.25 -22.24
C THR A 323 12.71 -23.42 -22.09
N ASP A 324 12.15 -23.93 -23.19
CA ASP A 324 11.17 -25.02 -23.28
C ASP A 324 9.91 -24.81 -22.40
N ARG A 325 9.60 -23.53 -22.11
CA ARG A 325 8.44 -23.18 -21.24
C ARG A 325 7.14 -23.03 -22.01
N ILE A 326 7.21 -22.58 -23.27
CA ILE A 326 6.06 -22.29 -24.13
C ILE A 326 6.47 -22.53 -25.58
N HIS A 327 5.60 -23.13 -26.38
CA HIS A 327 5.83 -23.34 -27.82
C HIS A 327 4.88 -22.47 -28.64
N GLY A 328 5.28 -21.21 -28.92
CA GLY A 328 4.58 -20.29 -29.78
C GLY A 328 3.60 -19.33 -29.09
N LEU A 329 3.20 -18.31 -29.83
CA LEU A 329 2.27 -17.27 -29.37
C LEU A 329 0.87 -17.85 -29.07
N ASP A 330 0.41 -18.81 -29.85
CA ASP A 330 -0.92 -19.41 -29.68
C ASP A 330 -1.01 -20.13 -28.33
N GLN A 331 -0.02 -20.95 -27.99
CA GLN A 331 0.04 -21.59 -26.66
C GLN A 331 0.12 -20.57 -25.53
N TYR A 332 0.83 -19.45 -25.73
CA TYR A 332 0.87 -18.35 -24.75
C TYR A 332 -0.50 -17.73 -24.54
N LEU A 333 -1.25 -17.45 -25.60
CA LEU A 333 -2.60 -16.89 -25.55
C LEU A 333 -3.59 -17.88 -24.93
N ASP A 334 -3.52 -19.15 -25.29
CA ASP A 334 -4.34 -20.21 -24.70
C ASP A 334 -4.08 -20.34 -23.20
N LEU A 335 -2.83 -20.36 -22.77
CA LEU A 335 -2.45 -20.36 -21.37
C LEU A 335 -2.94 -19.10 -20.63
N LEU A 336 -2.95 -17.92 -21.29
CA LEU A 336 -3.49 -16.70 -20.73
C LEU A 336 -4.99 -16.83 -20.48
N VAL A 337 -5.75 -17.30 -21.46
CA VAL A 337 -7.19 -17.48 -21.39
C VAL A 337 -7.54 -18.56 -20.37
N GLU A 338 -6.91 -19.72 -20.48
CA GLU A 338 -7.12 -20.85 -19.58
C GLU A 338 -6.85 -20.49 -18.11
N HIS A 339 -5.71 -19.83 -17.85
CA HIS A 339 -5.29 -19.47 -16.49
C HIS A 339 -6.17 -18.42 -15.82
N ASN A 340 -6.77 -17.50 -16.61
CA ASN A 340 -7.58 -16.42 -16.06
C ASN A 340 -9.07 -16.72 -16.04
N LEU A 341 -9.56 -17.59 -16.95
CA LEU A 341 -11.01 -17.84 -17.12
C LEU A 341 -11.42 -19.27 -16.76
N PHE A 342 -10.58 -20.28 -16.98
CA PHE A 342 -11.03 -21.68 -16.87
C PHE A 342 -10.26 -22.48 -15.82
N ARG A 343 -8.97 -22.27 -15.65
CA ARG A 343 -8.14 -23.03 -14.71
C ARG A 343 -8.13 -22.37 -13.35
N GLY A 344 -8.12 -23.16 -12.26
CA GLY A 344 -7.98 -22.67 -10.89
C GLY A 344 -6.64 -21.94 -10.67
N TYR A 345 -6.60 -21.03 -9.69
CA TYR A 345 -5.42 -20.25 -9.36
C TYR A 345 -4.50 -21.02 -8.39
N GLY A 346 -3.32 -21.40 -8.84
CA GLY A 346 -2.38 -22.17 -8.02
C GLY A 346 -2.93 -23.54 -7.67
N THR A 347 -3.12 -23.83 -6.39
CA THR A 347 -3.73 -25.07 -5.86
C THR A 347 -5.23 -24.97 -5.71
N TYR A 348 -5.84 -23.79 -5.94
CA TYR A 348 -7.27 -23.57 -5.77
C TYR A 348 -8.06 -24.00 -7.01
N GLN A 349 -9.32 -24.38 -6.78
CA GLN A 349 -10.25 -24.75 -7.85
C GLN A 349 -10.80 -23.52 -8.58
N LEU A 350 -11.02 -22.40 -7.86
CA LEU A 350 -11.51 -21.16 -8.44
C LEU A 350 -10.37 -20.27 -8.92
N ASN A 351 -10.61 -19.51 -9.98
CA ASN A 351 -9.75 -18.45 -10.45
C ASN A 351 -10.34 -17.05 -10.12
N ARG A 352 -9.71 -16.00 -10.62
CA ARG A 352 -10.11 -14.61 -10.34
C ARG A 352 -11.50 -14.25 -10.87
N ALA A 353 -11.91 -14.82 -11.99
CA ALA A 353 -13.23 -14.60 -12.58
C ALA A 353 -14.27 -15.53 -11.95
N THR A 354 -13.96 -16.83 -11.86
CA THR A 354 -14.90 -17.84 -11.35
C THR A 354 -15.20 -17.67 -9.86
N THR A 355 -14.32 -17.05 -9.07
CA THR A 355 -14.61 -16.75 -7.66
C THR A 355 -15.75 -15.74 -7.50
N LEU A 356 -15.90 -14.79 -8.43
CA LEU A 356 -17.01 -13.82 -8.40
C LEU A 356 -18.32 -14.44 -8.85
N THR A 357 -18.29 -15.23 -9.93
CA THR A 357 -19.49 -15.95 -10.40
C THR A 357 -19.96 -16.98 -9.37
N PHE A 358 -19.02 -17.66 -8.70
CA PHE A 358 -19.31 -18.59 -7.60
C PHE A 358 -19.95 -17.88 -6.41
N TRP A 359 -19.41 -16.73 -5.98
CA TRP A 359 -20.02 -15.92 -4.93
C TRP A 359 -21.46 -15.54 -5.28
N PHE A 360 -21.69 -15.08 -6.54
CA PHE A 360 -23.02 -14.71 -7.00
C PHE A 360 -23.99 -15.89 -6.96
N SER A 361 -23.58 -17.08 -7.43
CA SER A 361 -24.41 -18.29 -7.46
C SER A 361 -24.75 -18.83 -6.07
N GLU A 362 -23.85 -18.66 -5.10
CA GLU A 362 -24.08 -19.12 -3.73
C GLU A 362 -25.00 -18.17 -2.95
N HIS A 363 -24.91 -16.85 -3.17
CA HIS A 363 -25.58 -15.87 -2.33
C HIS A 363 -26.88 -15.33 -2.93
N VAL A 364 -26.85 -14.85 -4.17
CA VAL A 364 -27.99 -14.09 -4.71
C VAL A 364 -29.28 -14.90 -4.75
N PRO A 365 -29.31 -16.19 -5.18
CA PRO A 365 -30.55 -16.97 -5.17
C PRO A 365 -30.88 -17.61 -3.81
N ARG A 366 -29.92 -17.68 -2.85
CA ARG A 366 -30.08 -18.54 -1.68
C ARG A 366 -29.97 -17.82 -0.35
N ASP A 367 -29.15 -16.76 -0.27
CA ASP A 367 -28.78 -16.09 0.99
C ASP A 367 -28.54 -14.59 0.78
N LEU A 368 -29.62 -13.88 0.53
CA LEU A 368 -29.54 -12.44 0.27
C LEU A 368 -29.02 -11.64 1.48
N PHE A 369 -29.22 -12.15 2.70
CA PHE A 369 -28.70 -11.49 3.90
C PHE A 369 -27.16 -11.47 3.88
N HIS A 370 -26.53 -12.62 3.72
CA HIS A 370 -25.05 -12.65 3.65
C HIS A 370 -24.51 -12.08 2.34
N ALA A 371 -25.30 -12.05 1.25
CA ALA A 371 -24.94 -11.27 0.07
C ALA A 371 -24.75 -9.78 0.39
N LEU A 372 -25.61 -9.19 1.23
CA LEU A 372 -25.54 -7.78 1.61
C LEU A 372 -24.49 -7.50 2.69
N VAL A 373 -24.45 -8.31 3.76
CA VAL A 373 -23.66 -8.00 4.95
C VAL A 373 -22.36 -8.81 5.06
N GLY A 374 -22.20 -9.90 4.31
CA GLY A 374 -21.07 -10.84 4.41
C GLY A 374 -21.20 -11.83 5.55
N HIS A 375 -20.16 -12.64 5.76
CA HIS A 375 -20.10 -13.69 6.79
C HIS A 375 -19.21 -13.31 7.98
N GLY A 376 -18.72 -12.07 8.04
CA GLY A 376 -17.74 -11.63 9.04
C GLY A 376 -16.29 -11.74 8.55
N LEU A 377 -15.42 -11.02 9.23
CA LEU A 377 -14.00 -10.96 8.86
C LEU A 377 -13.31 -12.33 9.07
N THR A 378 -12.23 -12.59 8.33
CA THR A 378 -11.42 -13.82 8.32
C THR A 378 -12.07 -15.06 7.68
N GLN A 379 -13.33 -14.99 7.24
CA GLN A 379 -14.07 -16.16 6.74
C GLN A 379 -13.51 -16.74 5.42
N THR A 380 -12.73 -15.96 4.68
CA THR A 380 -12.07 -16.41 3.43
C THR A 380 -10.71 -17.05 3.64
N ARG A 381 -10.22 -17.18 4.88
CA ARG A 381 -8.93 -17.78 5.21
C ARG A 381 -9.02 -19.28 5.43
N GLU A 382 -8.11 -20.03 4.81
CA GLU A 382 -7.96 -21.48 5.01
C GLU A 382 -7.00 -21.85 6.13
N ALA A 383 -6.02 -20.99 6.43
CA ALA A 383 -5.04 -21.24 7.48
C ALA A 383 -4.53 -19.96 8.15
N SER A 384 -4.20 -20.04 9.45
CA SER A 384 -3.47 -19.01 10.20
C SER A 384 -2.59 -19.67 11.26
N ALA A 385 -1.39 -19.12 11.45
CA ALA A 385 -0.47 -19.58 12.48
C ALA A 385 -0.87 -19.16 13.91
N PHE A 386 -1.82 -18.23 14.08
CA PHE A 386 -2.11 -17.58 15.35
C PHE A 386 -3.51 -17.85 15.91
N VAL A 387 -4.43 -18.37 15.11
CA VAL A 387 -5.80 -18.66 15.51
C VAL A 387 -6.21 -19.99 14.92
N ASP A 388 -6.90 -20.81 15.73
CA ASP A 388 -7.57 -22.00 15.22
C ASP A 388 -8.67 -21.58 14.23
N ILE A 389 -8.31 -21.64 12.94
CA ILE A 389 -9.18 -21.23 11.81
C ILE A 389 -10.05 -22.39 11.34
N GLY A 390 -9.99 -23.55 11.97
CA GLY A 390 -10.87 -24.68 11.64
C GLY A 390 -12.36 -24.36 11.63
N THR A 391 -12.72 -23.14 12.04
CA THR A 391 -14.09 -22.63 12.08
C THR A 391 -14.44 -21.69 10.93
N THR A 392 -13.49 -21.30 10.07
CA THR A 392 -13.78 -20.37 8.95
C THR A 392 -14.59 -21.06 7.85
N LEU A 393 -15.33 -20.24 7.09
CA LEU A 393 -16.13 -20.73 5.97
C LEU A 393 -15.24 -21.40 4.90
N ALA A 394 -14.08 -20.79 4.59
CA ALA A 394 -13.13 -21.35 3.66
C ALA A 394 -12.59 -22.72 4.10
N ALA A 395 -12.27 -22.89 5.39
CA ALA A 395 -11.73 -24.16 5.89
C ALA A 395 -12.79 -25.26 6.01
N ARG A 396 -14.04 -24.90 6.37
CA ARG A 396 -15.12 -25.87 6.66
C ARG A 396 -15.88 -26.30 5.41
N ARG A 397 -16.32 -25.32 4.60
CA ARG A 397 -17.27 -25.57 3.51
C ARG A 397 -16.60 -25.49 2.14
N TYR A 398 -15.59 -24.66 2.00
CA TYR A 398 -14.99 -24.34 0.71
C TYR A 398 -13.46 -24.58 0.69
N ALA A 399 -13.01 -25.61 1.41
CA ALA A 399 -11.59 -25.98 1.45
C ALA A 399 -11.04 -26.25 0.05
N GLY A 400 -9.90 -25.64 -0.26
CA GLY A 400 -9.26 -25.75 -1.57
C GLY A 400 -9.95 -25.01 -2.71
N MET A 401 -11.08 -24.32 -2.46
CA MET A 401 -11.75 -23.56 -3.51
C MET A 401 -11.11 -22.18 -3.78
N GLY A 402 -10.52 -21.54 -2.77
CA GLY A 402 -9.91 -20.23 -2.93
C GLY A 402 -10.90 -19.09 -3.03
N ILE A 403 -11.97 -19.09 -2.20
CA ILE A 403 -13.03 -18.06 -2.22
C ILE A 403 -12.54 -16.64 -1.97
N GLY A 404 -11.36 -16.45 -1.36
CA GLY A 404 -10.70 -15.17 -1.09
C GLY A 404 -9.50 -14.88 -1.99
N VAL A 405 -9.39 -15.47 -3.17
CA VAL A 405 -8.23 -15.33 -4.06
C VAL A 405 -8.00 -13.90 -4.55
N THR A 406 -9.04 -13.07 -4.62
CA THR A 406 -8.97 -11.63 -4.90
C THR A 406 -9.47 -10.81 -3.71
N ALA A 407 -9.05 -9.55 -3.59
CA ALA A 407 -9.56 -8.65 -2.55
C ALA A 407 -11.05 -8.38 -2.74
N LEU A 408 -11.51 -8.26 -3.98
CA LEU A 408 -12.92 -8.02 -4.27
C LEU A 408 -13.77 -9.23 -3.83
N SER A 409 -13.35 -10.45 -4.16
CA SER A 409 -14.10 -11.64 -3.71
C SER A 409 -14.04 -11.76 -2.18
N GLY A 410 -12.87 -11.56 -1.56
CA GLY A 410 -12.75 -11.57 -0.11
C GLY A 410 -13.66 -10.54 0.57
N LEU A 411 -13.72 -9.31 0.06
CA LEU A 411 -14.65 -8.28 0.55
C LEU A 411 -16.12 -8.74 0.42
N LEU A 412 -16.50 -9.30 -0.74
CA LEU A 412 -17.86 -9.78 -0.95
C LEU A 412 -18.25 -10.91 0.02
N TRP A 413 -17.35 -11.85 0.30
CA TRP A 413 -17.58 -12.93 1.25
C TRP A 413 -17.59 -12.43 2.71
N GLU A 414 -16.68 -11.54 3.09
CA GLU A 414 -16.48 -11.16 4.49
C GLU A 414 -17.35 -9.97 4.94
N VAL A 415 -17.51 -8.95 4.09
CA VAL A 415 -18.26 -7.72 4.41
C VAL A 415 -19.42 -7.44 3.44
N GLY A 416 -19.69 -8.35 2.53
CA GLY A 416 -20.83 -8.29 1.60
C GLY A 416 -20.77 -7.14 0.61
N LEU A 417 -21.89 -6.93 -0.10
CA LEU A 417 -22.06 -5.84 -1.06
C LEU A 417 -21.96 -4.46 -0.39
N ILE A 418 -22.42 -4.32 0.86
CA ILE A 418 -22.34 -3.05 1.59
C ILE A 418 -20.87 -2.67 1.83
N GLY A 419 -20.07 -3.57 2.40
CA GLY A 419 -18.65 -3.31 2.67
C GLY A 419 -17.84 -3.11 1.39
N ALA A 420 -18.04 -3.94 0.37
CA ALA A 420 -17.41 -3.77 -0.93
C ALA A 420 -17.80 -2.43 -1.59
N GLY A 421 -19.09 -2.04 -1.50
CA GLY A 421 -19.59 -0.76 -1.98
C GLY A 421 -18.94 0.44 -1.28
N LEU A 422 -18.72 0.37 0.03
CA LEU A 422 -18.02 1.42 0.80
C LEU A 422 -16.56 1.58 0.33
N VAL A 423 -15.86 0.47 0.06
CA VAL A 423 -14.48 0.50 -0.47
C VAL A 423 -14.45 1.12 -1.88
N ILE A 424 -15.39 0.75 -2.74
CA ILE A 424 -15.49 1.35 -4.08
C ILE A 424 -15.81 2.85 -3.99
N ALA A 425 -16.77 3.25 -3.13
CA ALA A 425 -17.10 4.64 -2.90
C ALA A 425 -15.92 5.46 -2.38
N LEU A 426 -15.13 4.90 -1.47
CA LEU A 426 -13.87 5.47 -0.98
C LEU A 426 -12.93 5.80 -2.14
N PHE A 427 -12.60 4.80 -2.97
CA PHE A 427 -11.64 4.99 -4.06
C PHE A 427 -12.19 5.89 -5.17
N VAL A 428 -13.46 5.79 -5.54
CA VAL A 428 -14.10 6.66 -6.54
C VAL A 428 -14.10 8.12 -6.06
N SER A 429 -14.42 8.37 -4.79
CA SER A 429 -14.37 9.71 -4.19
C SER A 429 -12.94 10.27 -4.16
N ALA A 430 -11.96 9.46 -3.76
CA ALA A 430 -10.54 9.84 -3.77
C ALA A 430 -10.03 10.12 -5.20
N PHE A 431 -10.37 9.28 -6.17
CA PHE A 431 -9.99 9.47 -7.58
C PHE A 431 -10.54 10.78 -8.16
N ARG A 432 -11.82 11.09 -7.90
CA ARG A 432 -12.46 12.33 -8.33
C ARG A 432 -11.81 13.56 -7.69
N LEU A 433 -11.53 13.48 -6.38
CA LEU A 433 -10.84 14.55 -5.66
C LEU A 433 -9.44 14.80 -6.21
N ALA A 434 -8.66 13.74 -6.45
CA ALA A 434 -7.33 13.86 -7.04
C ALA A 434 -7.39 14.55 -8.43
N GLY A 435 -8.36 14.19 -9.27
CA GLY A 435 -8.58 14.83 -10.55
C GLY A 435 -8.99 16.32 -10.43
N LYS A 436 -9.76 16.69 -9.40
CA LYS A 436 -10.12 18.08 -9.10
C LYS A 436 -8.90 18.88 -8.67
N LEU A 437 -8.18 18.42 -7.64
CA LEU A 437 -6.99 19.09 -7.12
C LEU A 437 -5.87 19.23 -8.17
N ALA A 438 -5.67 18.23 -9.03
CA ALA A 438 -4.70 18.31 -10.10
C ALA A 438 -5.01 19.42 -11.14
N ARG A 439 -6.29 19.78 -11.32
CA ARG A 439 -6.68 20.91 -12.18
C ARG A 439 -6.49 22.24 -11.48
N GLU A 440 -6.74 22.31 -10.20
CA GLU A 440 -6.61 23.54 -9.39
C GLU A 440 -5.14 23.89 -9.10
N CYS A 441 -4.24 22.90 -9.07
CA CYS A 441 -2.80 23.09 -8.82
C CYS A 441 -1.96 23.19 -10.11
N ARG A 442 -2.49 23.75 -11.21
CA ARG A 442 -1.77 23.86 -12.50
C ARG A 442 -0.49 24.69 -12.40
N ASP A 443 -0.49 25.72 -11.56
CA ASP A 443 0.65 26.63 -11.37
C ASP A 443 1.76 26.05 -10.48
N GLU A 444 1.52 24.89 -9.86
CA GLU A 444 2.47 24.17 -9.04
C GLU A 444 2.87 22.83 -9.68
N PRO A 445 3.80 22.81 -10.65
CA PRO A 445 4.02 21.65 -11.52
C PRO A 445 4.47 20.37 -10.78
N ILE A 446 5.26 20.48 -9.71
CA ILE A 446 5.65 19.32 -8.88
C ILE A 446 4.41 18.74 -8.15
N ARG A 447 3.61 19.61 -7.56
CA ARG A 447 2.39 19.25 -6.86
C ARG A 447 1.40 18.57 -7.79
N GLN A 448 1.18 19.17 -8.95
CA GLN A 448 0.30 18.63 -9.98
C GLN A 448 0.74 17.24 -10.44
N ALA A 449 2.03 17.05 -10.74
CA ALA A 449 2.59 15.76 -11.15
C ALA A 449 2.38 14.68 -10.08
N PHE A 450 2.62 15.01 -8.80
CA PHE A 450 2.45 14.06 -7.71
C PHE A 450 0.97 13.70 -7.48
N ILE A 451 0.05 14.68 -7.52
CA ILE A 451 -1.40 14.44 -7.41
C ILE A 451 -1.90 13.59 -8.60
N LYS A 452 -1.39 13.85 -9.82
CA LYS A 452 -1.72 13.01 -10.99
C LYS A 452 -1.19 11.59 -10.86
N GLY A 453 0.03 11.42 -10.37
CA GLY A 453 0.57 10.11 -10.03
C GLY A 453 -0.30 9.39 -8.99
N THR A 454 -0.73 10.11 -7.94
CA THR A 454 -1.64 9.59 -6.92
C THR A 454 -2.98 9.16 -7.52
N GLN A 455 -3.55 9.95 -8.44
CA GLN A 455 -4.76 9.59 -9.16
C GLN A 455 -4.59 8.29 -9.95
N ALA A 456 -3.47 8.13 -10.66
CA ALA A 456 -3.15 6.91 -11.38
C ALA A 456 -2.92 5.72 -10.43
N GLY A 457 -2.23 5.92 -9.32
CA GLY A 457 -2.05 4.90 -8.27
C GLY A 457 -3.37 4.41 -7.69
N ILE A 458 -4.33 5.31 -7.44
CA ILE A 458 -5.69 4.95 -6.97
C ILE A 458 -6.41 4.09 -8.03
N ALA A 459 -6.33 4.46 -9.30
CA ALA A 459 -6.94 3.68 -10.38
C ALA A 459 -6.35 2.27 -10.48
N VAL A 460 -5.02 2.14 -10.39
CA VAL A 460 -4.31 0.86 -10.34
C VAL A 460 -4.72 0.04 -9.11
N THR A 461 -4.91 0.69 -7.95
CA THR A 461 -5.38 0.03 -6.72
C THR A 461 -6.77 -0.56 -6.90
N VAL A 462 -7.70 0.18 -7.50
CA VAL A 462 -9.07 -0.32 -7.77
C VAL A 462 -9.03 -1.56 -8.67
N LEU A 463 -8.23 -1.53 -9.73
CA LEU A 463 -8.07 -2.68 -10.61
C LEU A 463 -7.44 -3.88 -9.88
N SER A 464 -6.48 -3.61 -8.99
CA SER A 464 -5.80 -4.64 -8.19
C SER A 464 -6.74 -5.39 -7.24
N LEU A 465 -7.89 -4.79 -6.83
CA LEU A 465 -8.88 -5.47 -5.99
C LEU A 465 -9.44 -6.74 -6.66
N ALA A 466 -9.56 -6.72 -7.99
CA ALA A 466 -10.01 -7.89 -8.75
C ALA A 466 -8.86 -8.88 -9.10
N HIS A 467 -7.62 -8.53 -8.76
CA HIS A 467 -6.45 -9.33 -9.16
C HIS A 467 -5.88 -10.20 -8.04
N LYS A 468 -5.67 -9.65 -6.84
CA LYS A 468 -5.10 -10.35 -5.65
C LYS A 468 -5.70 -9.81 -4.36
N SER A 469 -5.65 -10.61 -3.29
CA SER A 469 -6.16 -10.26 -1.95
C SER A 469 -5.23 -9.31 -1.14
N LEU A 470 -4.27 -8.64 -1.78
CA LEU A 470 -3.21 -7.84 -1.14
C LEU A 470 -3.75 -6.71 -0.26
N PHE A 471 -4.84 -6.06 -0.67
CA PHE A 471 -5.48 -4.96 0.07
C PHE A 471 -5.87 -5.35 1.49
N MET A 472 -6.28 -6.60 1.69
CA MET A 472 -6.81 -7.09 2.97
C MET A 472 -5.71 -7.53 3.94
N PHE A 473 -4.55 -8.03 3.44
CA PHE A 473 -3.61 -8.77 4.29
C PHE A 473 -2.17 -8.28 4.24
N GLU A 474 -1.77 -7.55 3.20
CA GLU A 474 -0.37 -7.21 2.98
C GLU A 474 -0.01 -5.82 3.50
N VAL A 475 0.82 -5.79 4.55
CA VAL A 475 1.28 -4.54 5.19
C VAL A 475 1.85 -3.56 4.17
N THR A 476 2.78 -4.01 3.33
CA THR A 476 3.45 -3.17 2.32
C THR A 476 2.47 -2.56 1.33
N TYR A 477 1.50 -3.36 0.89
CA TYR A 477 0.48 -2.87 -0.04
C TYR A 477 -0.50 -1.92 0.63
N GLN A 478 -0.91 -2.20 1.87
CA GLN A 478 -1.76 -1.28 2.64
C GLN A 478 -1.06 0.04 2.91
N VAL A 479 0.24 0.04 3.26
CA VAL A 479 1.01 1.29 3.41
C VAL A 479 1.05 2.07 2.11
N PHE A 480 1.20 1.41 0.97
CA PHE A 480 1.12 2.07 -0.34
C PHE A 480 -0.25 2.70 -0.58
N VAL A 481 -1.33 1.98 -0.33
CA VAL A 481 -2.69 2.51 -0.50
C VAL A 481 -2.94 3.69 0.43
N ILE A 482 -2.54 3.59 1.70
CA ILE A 482 -2.70 4.68 2.68
C ILE A 482 -1.78 5.86 2.35
N LEU A 483 -0.61 5.65 1.77
CA LEU A 483 0.22 6.73 1.22
C LEU A 483 -0.55 7.54 0.16
N LEU A 484 -1.22 6.88 -0.78
CA LEU A 484 -2.02 7.55 -1.81
C LEU A 484 -3.16 8.39 -1.21
N LEU A 485 -3.95 7.76 -0.34
CA LEU A 485 -5.10 8.42 0.32
C LEU A 485 -4.64 9.52 1.28
N GLY A 486 -3.62 9.25 2.08
CA GLY A 486 -3.07 10.18 3.07
C GLY A 486 -2.43 11.41 2.42
N TYR A 487 -1.65 11.22 1.36
CA TYR A 487 -1.10 12.35 0.60
C TYR A 487 -2.23 13.22 0.01
N LEU A 488 -3.26 12.59 -0.54
CA LEU A 488 -4.41 13.32 -1.07
C LEU A 488 -5.17 14.11 0.03
N ALA A 489 -5.32 13.53 1.21
CA ALA A 489 -5.93 14.21 2.37
C ALA A 489 -5.09 15.40 2.84
N TYR A 490 -3.75 15.22 2.89
CA TYR A 490 -2.81 16.30 3.22
C TYR A 490 -2.90 17.45 2.20
N GLU A 491 -2.90 17.15 0.89
CA GLU A 491 -2.98 18.17 -0.15
C GLU A 491 -4.32 18.90 -0.17
N PHE A 492 -5.42 18.22 0.12
CA PHE A 492 -6.74 18.87 0.28
C PHE A 492 -6.76 19.85 1.45
N LYS A 493 -6.21 19.45 2.61
CA LYS A 493 -6.09 20.34 3.78
C LYS A 493 -5.25 21.58 3.45
N GLN A 494 -4.11 21.42 2.76
CA GLN A 494 -3.25 22.53 2.36
C GLN A 494 -3.98 23.50 1.41
N PHE A 495 -4.71 22.94 0.46
CA PHE A 495 -5.48 23.71 -0.52
C PHE A 495 -6.54 24.57 0.19
N ARG A 496 -7.35 23.98 1.07
CA ARG A 496 -8.38 24.69 1.83
C ARG A 496 -7.81 25.75 2.78
N SER A 497 -6.68 25.46 3.40
CA SER A 497 -6.02 26.43 4.28
C SER A 497 -5.48 27.64 3.50
N ALA A 498 -5.10 27.48 2.26
CA ALA A 498 -4.68 28.58 1.38
C ALA A 498 -5.88 29.45 0.96
N GLU A 499 -7.03 28.84 0.60
CA GLU A 499 -8.27 29.56 0.26
C GLU A 499 -8.75 30.46 1.41
N THR A 500 -8.69 29.95 2.66
CA THR A 500 -9.15 30.72 3.83
C THR A 500 -8.22 31.88 4.20
N ARG A 501 -6.96 31.84 3.79
CA ARG A 501 -5.96 32.90 4.05
C ARG A 501 -5.94 34.03 3.03
N GLN A 502 -6.53 33.83 1.85
CA GLN A 502 -6.72 34.92 0.91
C GLN A 502 -7.94 35.73 1.36
N PRO A 503 -7.79 36.97 1.88
CA PRO A 503 -8.93 37.80 2.17
C PRO A 503 -9.68 38.00 0.86
N ALA A 504 -11.02 37.90 0.92
CA ALA A 504 -11.86 38.30 -0.20
C ALA A 504 -11.45 39.73 -0.57
N VAL A 505 -10.73 39.85 -1.69
CA VAL A 505 -10.57 41.16 -2.32
C VAL A 505 -11.95 41.48 -2.86
N ILE A 506 -12.76 42.15 -1.99
CA ILE A 506 -14.02 42.71 -2.40
C ILE A 506 -13.66 43.89 -3.30
N GLY A 507 -13.81 43.65 -4.63
CA GLY A 507 -13.84 44.69 -5.63
C GLY A 507 -15.20 45.36 -5.66
#